data_af54fbf380f50921b3304604a921b90a
#
_entry.id   af54fbf380f50921b3304604a921b90a
#
_cell.length_a   1.000
_cell.length_b   1.000
_cell.length_c   1.000
_cell.angle_alpha   90.00
_cell.angle_beta   90.00
_cell.angle_gamma   90.00
#
_symmetry.space_group_name_H-M   'P 1'
#
loop_
_entity.id
_entity.type
_entity.pdbx_description
1 polymer ?
#
loop_
_entity_poly.entity_id
_entity_poly.type
_entity_poly.pdbx_seq_one_letter_code
_entity_poly.pdbx_strand_id
1 'polypeptide(L)'
;MVFALPPRSGGPRRGASWSPDMAKVLIVEDNPANMTLAIFLLQSAGHTVLTATDAEAGLTLARDKQPDLILMDIQLPGMDGLEATALLKRDAATRAIPVIALTALAMKGDEERIRAAGCDGYIAKPLAYRDFLAVISAQLVTAPL
;
A
#
# COMPACT_ATOMS: atom_id res chain seq x y z
N MET A 1 3.66 3.51 15.37
CA MET A 1 2.56 4.46 15.13
C MET A 1 1.89 4.13 13.80
N VAL A 2 0.60 4.30 13.77
CA VAL A 2 -0.21 3.99 12.59
C VAL A 2 -1.05 5.20 12.21
N PHE A 3 -1.13 5.48 10.92
CA PHE A 3 -1.95 6.56 10.40
C PHE A 3 -2.72 6.04 9.18
N ALA A 4 -4.00 6.35 9.13
CA ALA A 4 -4.83 6.03 7.97
C ALA A 4 -5.78 7.18 7.68
N LEU A 5 -5.92 7.51 6.41
CA LEU A 5 -6.87 8.52 5.98
C LEU A 5 -8.29 7.96 6.07
N PRO A 6 -9.31 8.85 6.10
CA PRO A 6 -10.70 8.40 6.08
C PRO A 6 -10.98 7.51 4.88
N PRO A 7 -12.00 6.65 4.99
CA PRO A 7 -12.38 5.78 3.90
C PRO A 7 -12.66 6.53 2.61
N ARG A 8 -12.32 5.93 1.51
CA ARG A 8 -12.62 6.49 0.19
C ARG A 8 -14.10 6.30 -0.11
N SER A 9 -14.67 7.28 -0.78
CA SER A 9 -15.98 7.12 -1.37
C SER A 9 -15.82 6.73 -2.83
N GLY A 10 -16.83 6.13 -3.41
CA GLY A 10 -16.82 5.76 -4.82
C GLY A 10 -17.49 4.42 -5.07
N GLY A 11 -17.52 3.99 -6.32
CA GLY A 11 -18.13 2.74 -6.69
C GLY A 11 -17.30 1.51 -6.33
N PRO A 12 -17.83 0.32 -6.60
CA PRO A 12 -17.11 -0.90 -6.35
C PRO A 12 -15.83 -0.94 -7.15
N ARG A 13 -14.76 -1.40 -6.52
CA ARG A 13 -13.47 -1.55 -7.18
C ARG A 13 -13.37 -2.85 -7.93
N ARG A 14 -14.15 -3.83 -7.54
CA ARG A 14 -14.13 -5.18 -8.11
C ARG A 14 -15.53 -5.71 -8.20
N GLY A 15 -15.68 -6.88 -8.81
CA GLY A 15 -16.95 -7.52 -8.92
C GLY A 15 -17.52 -8.05 -7.61
N ALA A 16 -18.70 -8.62 -7.68
CA ALA A 16 -19.43 -9.05 -6.48
C ALA A 16 -18.72 -10.11 -5.66
N SER A 17 -17.74 -10.83 -6.23
CA SER A 17 -17.01 -11.86 -5.51
C SER A 17 -15.83 -11.31 -4.71
N TRP A 18 -15.57 -10.01 -4.78
CA TRP A 18 -14.45 -9.42 -4.06
C TRP A 18 -14.67 -9.48 -2.54
N SER A 19 -13.59 -9.78 -1.79
CA SER A 19 -13.62 -9.86 -0.34
C SER A 19 -12.37 -9.21 0.26
N PRO A 20 -12.52 -8.40 1.33
CA PRO A 20 -11.35 -7.83 2.01
C PRO A 20 -10.41 -8.87 2.61
N ASP A 21 -10.89 -10.08 2.86
CA ASP A 21 -10.07 -11.17 3.43
C ASP A 21 -9.27 -11.92 2.36
N MET A 22 -9.48 -11.60 1.09
CA MET A 22 -8.85 -12.30 -0.03
C MET A 22 -8.34 -11.31 -1.07
N ALA A 23 -7.75 -10.24 -0.61
CA ALA A 23 -7.28 -9.18 -1.48
C ALA A 23 -5.92 -9.51 -2.10
N LYS A 24 -5.65 -8.87 -3.23
CA LYS A 24 -4.35 -8.91 -3.88
C LYS A 24 -3.58 -7.66 -3.47
N VAL A 25 -2.46 -7.83 -2.77
CA VAL A 25 -1.65 -6.75 -2.22
C VAL A 25 -0.29 -6.73 -2.88
N LEU A 26 0.10 -5.58 -3.41
CA LEU A 26 1.45 -5.37 -3.96
C LEU A 26 2.32 -4.75 -2.88
N ILE A 27 3.48 -5.34 -2.62
CA ILE A 27 4.48 -4.79 -1.70
C ILE A 27 5.67 -4.31 -2.53
N VAL A 28 6.06 -3.06 -2.34
CA VAL A 28 7.27 -2.50 -2.95
C VAL A 28 8.24 -2.20 -1.81
N GLU A 29 9.28 -3.01 -1.68
CA GLU A 29 10.20 -2.98 -0.55
C GLU A 29 11.54 -3.58 -0.98
N ASP A 30 12.65 -2.87 -0.76
CA ASP A 30 13.96 -3.36 -1.15
C ASP A 30 14.70 -4.13 -0.05
N ASN A 31 14.28 -4.01 1.20
CA ASN A 31 14.90 -4.72 2.32
C ASN A 31 14.33 -6.14 2.42
N PRO A 32 15.18 -7.19 2.29
CA PRO A 32 14.67 -8.57 2.29
C PRO A 32 13.97 -8.97 3.59
N ALA A 33 14.45 -8.50 4.73
CA ALA A 33 13.83 -8.84 6.01
C ALA A 33 12.45 -8.23 6.14
N ASN A 34 12.30 -6.97 5.76
CA ASN A 34 11.00 -6.29 5.79
C ASN A 34 10.04 -6.92 4.78
N MET A 35 10.52 -7.26 3.61
CA MET A 35 9.72 -7.94 2.59
C MET A 35 9.20 -9.27 3.11
N THR A 36 10.09 -10.09 3.69
CA THR A 36 9.70 -11.40 4.22
C THR A 36 8.64 -11.27 5.30
N LEU A 37 8.80 -10.32 6.22
CA LEU A 37 7.82 -10.10 7.28
C LEU A 37 6.48 -9.68 6.73
N ALA A 38 6.46 -8.73 5.79
CA ALA A 38 5.22 -8.26 5.19
C ALA A 38 4.48 -9.38 4.46
N ILE A 39 5.22 -10.19 3.68
CA ILE A 39 4.63 -11.34 3.00
C ILE A 39 3.99 -12.29 3.99
N PHE A 40 4.72 -12.63 5.06
CA PHE A 40 4.21 -13.54 6.08
C PHE A 40 2.92 -13.02 6.70
N LEU A 41 2.89 -11.76 7.09
CA LEU A 41 1.70 -11.16 7.72
C LEU A 41 0.51 -11.15 6.78
N LEU A 42 0.73 -10.79 5.52
CA LEU A 42 -0.35 -10.72 4.54
C LEU A 42 -0.90 -12.10 4.19
N GLN A 43 -0.02 -13.07 3.97
CA GLN A 43 -0.46 -14.42 3.65
C GLN A 43 -1.17 -15.07 4.84
N SER A 44 -0.73 -14.78 6.05
CA SER A 44 -1.40 -15.25 7.26
C SER A 44 -2.84 -14.75 7.36
N ALA A 45 -3.11 -13.57 6.80
CA ALA A 45 -4.45 -13.00 6.79
C ALA A 45 -5.27 -13.42 5.56
N GLY A 46 -4.73 -14.26 4.70
CA GLY A 46 -5.44 -14.79 3.53
C GLY A 46 -5.25 -14.01 2.24
N HIS A 47 -4.40 -13.00 2.23
CA HIS A 47 -4.18 -12.20 1.02
C HIS A 47 -3.21 -12.84 0.05
N THR A 48 -3.39 -12.53 -1.23
CA THR A 48 -2.43 -12.86 -2.28
C THR A 48 -1.42 -11.73 -2.37
N VAL A 49 -0.14 -12.06 -2.50
CA VAL A 49 0.93 -11.06 -2.45
C VAL A 49 1.67 -10.99 -3.78
N LEU A 50 1.86 -9.77 -4.28
CA LEU A 50 2.75 -9.45 -5.39
C LEU A 50 3.92 -8.67 -4.80
N THR A 51 5.12 -8.86 -5.31
CA THR A 51 6.31 -8.21 -4.77
C THR A 51 7.10 -7.47 -5.83
N ALA A 52 7.68 -6.34 -5.43
CA ALA A 52 8.62 -5.58 -6.25
C ALA A 52 9.71 -5.03 -5.32
N THR A 53 10.94 -4.98 -5.80
CA THR A 53 12.07 -4.52 -4.99
C THR A 53 12.49 -3.09 -5.32
N ASP A 54 11.89 -2.49 -6.33
CA ASP A 54 12.10 -1.07 -6.66
C ASP A 54 10.81 -0.45 -7.16
N ALA A 55 10.83 0.88 -7.25
CA ALA A 55 9.63 1.63 -7.62
C ALA A 55 9.18 1.34 -9.06
N GLU A 56 10.11 1.22 -9.98
CA GLU A 56 9.77 1.00 -11.39
C GLU A 56 9.05 -0.32 -11.60
N ALA A 57 9.56 -1.40 -10.99
CA ALA A 57 8.90 -2.70 -11.03
C ALA A 57 7.53 -2.62 -10.37
N GLY A 58 7.42 -1.87 -9.26
CA GLY A 58 6.15 -1.67 -8.58
C GLY A 58 5.12 -0.97 -9.45
N LEU A 59 5.53 0.08 -10.16
CA LEU A 59 4.63 0.80 -11.06
C LEU A 59 4.12 -0.10 -12.19
N THR A 60 4.99 -0.92 -12.75
CA THR A 60 4.61 -1.86 -13.81
C THR A 60 3.61 -2.88 -13.31
N LEU A 61 3.87 -3.48 -12.14
CA LEU A 61 2.96 -4.46 -11.55
C LEU A 61 1.61 -3.84 -11.17
N ALA A 62 1.62 -2.61 -10.67
CA ALA A 62 0.37 -1.94 -10.33
C ALA A 62 -0.52 -1.75 -11.54
N ARG A 63 0.07 -1.36 -12.66
CA ARG A 63 -0.67 -1.17 -13.90
C ARG A 63 -1.15 -2.49 -14.49
N ASP A 64 -0.27 -3.49 -14.54
CA ASP A 64 -0.56 -4.76 -15.21
C ASP A 64 -1.45 -5.69 -14.40
N LYS A 65 -1.28 -5.71 -13.08
CA LYS A 65 -1.97 -6.67 -12.22
C LYS A 65 -3.12 -6.08 -11.43
N GLN A 66 -3.24 -4.76 -11.38
CA GLN A 66 -4.35 -4.08 -10.71
C GLN A 66 -4.59 -4.61 -9.28
N PRO A 67 -3.60 -4.48 -8.38
CA PRO A 67 -3.80 -4.94 -7.00
C PRO A 67 -4.89 -4.13 -6.30
N ASP A 68 -5.39 -4.67 -5.21
CA ASP A 68 -6.41 -4.00 -4.39
C ASP A 68 -5.80 -2.98 -3.45
N LEU A 69 -4.51 -3.12 -3.16
CA LEU A 69 -3.80 -2.26 -2.24
C LEU A 69 -2.31 -2.31 -2.57
N ILE A 70 -1.61 -1.21 -2.38
CA ILE A 70 -0.16 -1.14 -2.55
C ILE A 70 0.46 -0.72 -1.22
N LEU A 71 1.46 -1.48 -0.77
CA LEU A 71 2.32 -1.10 0.34
C LEU A 71 3.62 -0.60 -0.25
N MET A 72 3.93 0.68 -0.03
CA MET A 72 5.04 1.35 -0.68
C MET A 72 6.05 1.85 0.33
N ASP A 73 7.24 1.25 0.34
CA ASP A 73 8.34 1.79 1.13
C ASP A 73 8.74 3.14 0.55
N ILE A 74 8.82 4.16 1.38
CA ILE A 74 9.21 5.49 0.90
C ILE A 74 10.71 5.64 0.72
N GLN A 75 11.51 4.75 1.28
CA GLN A 75 12.97 4.79 1.17
C GLN A 75 13.46 3.72 0.21
N LEU A 76 13.23 3.91 -1.07
CA LEU A 76 13.65 2.99 -2.11
C LEU A 76 14.88 3.54 -2.86
N PRO A 77 15.74 2.67 -3.41
CA PRO A 77 16.83 3.13 -4.24
C PRO A 77 16.31 3.69 -5.56
N GLY A 78 16.98 4.70 -6.09
CA GLY A 78 16.55 5.36 -7.34
C GLY A 78 15.33 6.23 -7.08
N MET A 79 14.21 5.93 -7.75
CA MET A 79 12.97 6.65 -7.52
C MET A 79 12.43 6.28 -6.13
N ASP A 80 12.16 7.27 -5.27
CA ASP A 80 11.63 6.98 -3.95
C ASP A 80 10.13 6.66 -3.99
N GLY A 81 9.63 6.14 -2.86
CA GLY A 81 8.25 5.69 -2.80
C GLY A 81 7.23 6.81 -2.91
N LEU A 82 7.57 8.03 -2.51
CA LEU A 82 6.65 9.17 -2.61
C LEU A 82 6.53 9.62 -4.06
N GLU A 83 7.64 9.63 -4.81
CA GLU A 83 7.59 9.91 -6.24
C GLU A 83 6.76 8.87 -6.99
N ALA A 84 6.98 7.59 -6.66
CA ALA A 84 6.21 6.51 -7.26
C ALA A 84 4.72 6.65 -6.96
N THR A 85 4.37 7.00 -5.72
CA THR A 85 2.97 7.22 -5.34
C THR A 85 2.36 8.36 -6.14
N ALA A 86 3.08 9.46 -6.30
CA ALA A 86 2.58 10.59 -7.10
C ALA A 86 2.29 10.16 -8.54
N LEU A 87 3.15 9.33 -9.12
CA LEU A 87 2.94 8.80 -10.46
C LEU A 87 1.72 7.89 -10.53
N LEU A 88 1.54 7.02 -9.53
CA LEU A 88 0.36 6.16 -9.46
C LEU A 88 -0.92 6.98 -9.40
N LYS A 89 -0.91 8.08 -8.65
CA LYS A 89 -2.11 8.90 -8.46
C LYS A 89 -2.42 9.78 -9.66
N ARG A 90 -1.47 9.99 -10.56
CA ARG A 90 -1.69 10.71 -11.81
C ARG A 90 -2.19 9.83 -12.93
N ASP A 91 -1.94 8.52 -12.84
CA ASP A 91 -2.30 7.57 -13.89
C ASP A 91 -3.73 7.09 -13.66
N ALA A 92 -4.59 7.28 -14.65
CA ALA A 92 -5.99 6.88 -14.58
C ALA A 92 -6.14 5.37 -14.31
N ALA A 93 -5.18 4.55 -14.73
CA ALA A 93 -5.22 3.11 -14.52
C ALA A 93 -4.96 2.70 -13.08
N THR A 94 -4.28 3.53 -12.29
CA THR A 94 -3.82 3.14 -10.94
C THR A 94 -4.26 4.09 -9.84
N ARG A 95 -4.76 5.27 -10.17
CA ARG A 95 -5.04 6.30 -9.16
C ARG A 95 -6.07 5.89 -8.10
N ALA A 96 -6.95 4.95 -8.43
CA ALA A 96 -7.98 4.50 -7.50
C ALA A 96 -7.46 3.45 -6.51
N ILE A 97 -6.27 2.90 -6.74
CA ILE A 97 -5.69 1.89 -5.86
C ILE A 97 -5.16 2.57 -4.59
N PRO A 98 -5.59 2.16 -3.40
CA PRO A 98 -5.05 2.73 -2.16
C PRO A 98 -3.56 2.42 -2.01
N VAL A 99 -2.81 3.42 -1.55
CA VAL A 99 -1.37 3.29 -1.31
C VAL A 99 -1.10 3.60 0.16
N ILE A 100 -0.49 2.65 0.85
CA ILE A 100 -0.08 2.79 2.24
C ILE A 100 1.43 2.88 2.27
N ALA A 101 1.96 3.98 2.78
CA ALA A 101 3.40 4.16 2.88
C ALA A 101 3.98 3.35 4.04
N LEU A 102 5.13 2.72 3.82
CA LEU A 102 5.92 2.09 4.88
C LEU A 102 7.10 2.99 5.17
N THR A 103 7.25 3.44 6.40
CA THR A 103 8.26 4.44 6.73
C THR A 103 8.94 4.15 8.06
N ALA A 104 10.27 4.31 8.10
CA ALA A 104 11.02 4.28 9.34
C ALA A 104 10.93 5.63 10.07
N LEU A 105 10.45 6.67 9.38
CA LEU A 105 10.36 8.02 9.90
C LEU A 105 8.88 8.37 10.06
N ALA A 106 8.48 8.70 11.28
CA ALA A 106 7.09 9.04 11.58
C ALA A 106 7.02 10.41 12.27
N MET A 107 7.83 11.34 11.83
CA MET A 107 7.80 12.71 12.32
C MET A 107 6.71 13.50 11.62
N LYS A 108 6.29 14.60 12.24
CA LYS A 108 5.19 15.40 11.73
C LYS A 108 5.39 15.85 10.28
N GLY A 109 6.60 16.29 9.93
CA GLY A 109 6.90 16.72 8.57
C GLY A 109 6.79 15.58 7.55
N ASP A 110 7.11 14.36 7.95
CA ASP A 110 7.02 13.20 7.08
C ASP A 110 5.57 12.84 6.79
N GLU A 111 4.69 12.97 7.77
CA GLU A 111 3.26 12.71 7.58
C GLU A 111 2.68 13.64 6.51
N GLU A 112 3.05 14.93 6.56
CA GLU A 112 2.58 15.89 5.57
C GLU A 112 3.08 15.56 4.17
N ARG A 113 4.35 15.16 4.05
CA ARG A 113 4.92 14.75 2.77
C ARG A 113 4.23 13.53 2.19
N ILE A 114 3.95 12.56 3.05
CA ILE A 114 3.26 11.32 2.66
C ILE A 114 1.87 11.63 2.14
N ARG A 115 1.13 12.48 2.84
CA ARG A 115 -0.20 12.89 2.38
C ARG A 115 -0.15 13.67 1.08
N ALA A 116 0.80 14.59 0.96
CA ALA A 116 0.93 15.42 -0.23
C ALA A 116 1.25 14.57 -1.48
N ALA A 117 1.94 13.46 -1.32
CA ALA A 117 2.22 12.54 -2.42
C ALA A 117 0.99 11.75 -2.86
N GLY A 118 -0.07 11.71 -2.05
CA GLY A 118 -1.30 11.02 -2.36
C GLY A 118 -1.48 9.68 -1.65
N CYS A 119 -0.64 9.38 -0.66
CA CYS A 119 -0.82 8.15 0.12
C CYS A 119 -2.12 8.19 0.90
N ASP A 120 -2.77 7.04 1.01
CA ASP A 120 -4.03 6.90 1.74
C ASP A 120 -3.82 6.58 3.21
N GLY A 121 -2.58 6.33 3.61
CA GLY A 121 -2.21 6.11 5.00
C GLY A 121 -0.73 5.79 5.09
N TYR A 122 -0.24 5.51 6.29
CA TYR A 122 1.12 5.01 6.45
C TYR A 122 1.23 4.10 7.66
N ILE A 123 2.27 3.27 7.66
CA ILE A 123 2.61 2.39 8.77
C ILE A 123 4.08 2.63 9.09
N ALA A 124 4.37 2.92 10.36
CA ALA A 124 5.75 3.09 10.81
C ALA A 124 6.43 1.74 10.99
N LYS A 125 7.68 1.66 10.59
CA LYS A 125 8.51 0.48 10.85
C LYS A 125 9.11 0.57 12.24
N PRO A 126 9.38 -0.56 12.90
CA PRO A 126 9.15 -1.94 12.47
C PRO A 126 7.67 -2.29 12.44
N LEU A 127 7.30 -3.23 11.57
CA LEU A 127 5.89 -3.59 11.38
C LEU A 127 5.35 -4.33 12.60
N ALA A 128 4.34 -3.76 13.24
CA ALA A 128 3.64 -4.40 14.35
C ALA A 128 2.43 -5.14 13.78
N TYR A 129 2.31 -6.41 14.09
CA TYR A 129 1.31 -7.29 13.49
C TYR A 129 -0.10 -6.71 13.49
N ARG A 130 -0.58 -6.29 14.67
CA ARG A 130 -1.96 -5.79 14.80
C ARG A 130 -2.18 -4.49 14.04
N ASP A 131 -1.23 -3.57 14.16
CA ASP A 131 -1.34 -2.27 13.50
C ASP A 131 -1.28 -2.42 11.99
N PHE A 132 -0.39 -3.28 11.51
CA PHE A 132 -0.22 -3.57 10.10
C PHE A 132 -1.53 -4.08 9.49
N LEU A 133 -2.09 -5.14 10.08
CA LEU A 133 -3.32 -5.72 9.56
C LEU A 133 -4.52 -4.80 9.72
N ALA A 134 -4.57 -4.02 10.79
CA ALA A 134 -5.67 -3.08 11.02
C ALA A 134 -5.73 -2.00 9.94
N VAL A 135 -4.58 -1.43 9.57
CA VAL A 135 -4.53 -0.41 8.53
C VAL A 135 -4.93 -0.99 7.18
N ILE A 136 -4.43 -2.18 6.86
CA ILE A 136 -4.75 -2.84 5.60
C ILE A 136 -6.23 -3.16 5.52
N SER A 137 -6.80 -3.75 6.55
CA SER A 137 -8.22 -4.10 6.58
C SER A 137 -9.09 -2.85 6.45
N ALA A 138 -8.73 -1.77 7.12
CA ALA A 138 -9.50 -0.53 7.06
C ALA A 138 -9.56 0.01 5.62
N GLN A 139 -8.46 -0.05 4.88
CA GLN A 139 -8.43 0.42 3.49
C GLN A 139 -9.21 -0.50 2.55
N LEU A 140 -9.15 -1.79 2.78
CA LEU A 140 -9.85 -2.76 1.93
C LEU A 140 -11.35 -2.74 2.17
N VAL A 141 -11.78 -2.60 3.42
CA VAL A 141 -13.21 -2.55 3.76
C VAL A 141 -13.89 -1.32 3.20
N THR A 142 -13.15 -0.27 2.86
CA THR A 142 -13.74 0.93 2.27
C THR A 142 -14.13 0.76 0.81
N ALA A 143 -13.75 -0.33 0.16
CA ALA A 143 -14.17 -0.59 -1.20
C ALA A 143 -15.67 -0.89 -1.21
N PRO A 144 -16.49 -0.09 -1.89
CA PRO A 144 -17.95 -0.31 -1.89
C PRO A 144 -18.29 -1.64 -2.57
N LEU A 145 -19.38 -2.18 -2.14
CA LEU A 145 -19.91 -3.39 -2.75
C LEU A 145 -20.80 -3.08 -3.93
#